data_1e9f560a7d3521270f6905aef42c0b6c
#
_entry.id   1e9f560a7d3521270f6905aef42c0b6c
#
_cell.length_a   1.000
_cell.length_b   1.000
_cell.length_c   1.000
_cell.angle_alpha   90.00
_cell.angle_beta   90.00
_cell.angle_gamma   90.00
#
_symmetry.space_group_name_H-M   'P 1'
#
loop_
_entity.id
_entity.type
_entity.pdbx_description
1 polymer ?
#
loop_
_entity_poly.entity_id
_entity_poly.type
_entity_poly.pdbx_seq_one_letter_code
_entity_poly.pdbx_strand_id
1 'polypeptide(L)'
;MRSSCDGWRWTRVAVILALSCLSAGKLQADVAQSQRDEVRHLLEFVRDSHCSVERNGTRYAGKDAYSHIMKKYDYFRDRIETSEDFIELSATKSTMSDQYYRVFCDGVPPMRTKDWLLEELNEFRKP
;
A
#
# COMPACT_ATOMS: atom_id res chain seq x y z
N MET A 1 -0.40 -75.05 45.18
CA MET A 1 0.52 -73.98 44.96
C MET A 1 0.09 -73.23 43.67
N ARG A 2 -0.40 -72.09 43.83
CA ARG A 2 -0.93 -71.34 42.75
C ARG A 2 -0.12 -70.06 42.60
N SER A 3 0.57 -69.93 41.49
CA SER A 3 1.22 -68.69 41.11
C SER A 3 0.24 -67.86 40.31
N SER A 4 -0.13 -66.75 40.89
CA SER A 4 -0.95 -65.75 40.23
C SER A 4 -0.04 -64.86 39.42
N CYS A 5 -0.21 -64.85 38.08
CA CYS A 5 0.44 -63.89 37.20
C CYS A 5 -0.50 -62.75 37.01
N ASP A 6 -0.30 -61.70 37.75
CA ASP A 6 -0.99 -60.45 37.48
C ASP A 6 -0.29 -59.69 36.34
N GLY A 7 -0.98 -59.64 35.22
CA GLY A 7 -0.53 -58.93 34.05
C GLY A 7 -0.57 -57.44 34.28
N TRP A 8 0.59 -56.86 34.33
CA TRP A 8 0.72 -55.38 34.32
C TRP A 8 0.44 -54.84 32.95
N ARG A 9 -0.75 -54.37 32.79
CA ARG A 9 -1.14 -53.63 31.57
C ARG A 9 -0.52 -52.24 31.59
N TRP A 10 0.56 -52.06 30.84
CA TRP A 10 1.10 -50.73 30.50
C TRP A 10 0.16 -50.05 29.54
N THR A 11 -0.66 -49.15 30.03
CA THR A 11 -1.38 -48.20 29.19
C THR A 11 -0.39 -47.17 28.63
N ARG A 12 -0.07 -47.34 27.37
CA ARG A 12 0.70 -46.35 26.64
C ARG A 12 -0.21 -45.14 26.44
N VAL A 13 0.01 -44.10 27.22
CA VAL A 13 -0.55 -42.77 26.97
C VAL A 13 0.24 -42.19 25.81
N ALA A 14 -0.36 -42.22 24.63
CA ALA A 14 0.16 -41.52 23.49
C ALA A 14 -0.10 -40.02 23.71
N VAL A 15 0.94 -39.29 24.10
CA VAL A 15 0.92 -37.85 24.11
C VAL A 15 1.03 -37.39 22.66
N ILE A 16 -0.10 -37.05 22.08
CA ILE A 16 -0.14 -36.39 20.76
C ILE A 16 0.23 -34.93 21.01
N LEU A 17 1.50 -34.60 20.78
CA LEU A 17 1.95 -33.22 20.62
C LEU A 17 1.36 -32.70 19.32
N ALA A 18 0.23 -32.00 19.41
CA ALA A 18 -0.27 -31.18 18.31
C ALA A 18 0.69 -30.00 18.12
N LEU A 19 1.60 -30.10 17.15
CA LEU A 19 2.34 -28.97 16.65
C LEU A 19 1.32 -28.04 15.95
N SER A 20 0.86 -27.02 16.67
CA SER A 20 0.18 -25.90 16.09
C SER A 20 1.21 -25.14 15.25
N CYS A 21 1.25 -25.38 13.96
CA CYS A 21 1.91 -24.48 13.01
C CYS A 21 1.17 -23.14 13.04
N LEU A 22 1.64 -22.22 13.87
CA LEU A 22 1.32 -20.82 13.70
C LEU A 22 1.98 -20.40 12.38
N SER A 23 1.21 -20.42 11.30
CA SER A 23 1.54 -19.71 10.09
C SER A 23 1.50 -18.23 10.46
N ALA A 24 2.67 -17.67 10.78
CA ALA A 24 2.84 -16.23 10.82
C ALA A 24 2.63 -15.74 9.37
N GLY A 25 1.39 -15.42 9.03
CA GLY A 25 1.09 -14.69 7.81
C GLY A 25 1.91 -13.42 7.84
N LYS A 26 2.75 -13.22 6.83
CA LYS A 26 3.43 -11.94 6.64
C LYS A 26 2.33 -10.89 6.54
N LEU A 27 2.21 -10.03 7.55
CA LEU A 27 1.47 -8.79 7.47
C LEU A 27 2.22 -7.93 6.45
N GLN A 28 1.84 -8.02 5.18
CA GLN A 28 2.28 -7.07 4.19
C GLN A 28 1.58 -5.75 4.51
N ALA A 29 2.38 -4.75 4.88
CA ALA A 29 1.90 -3.38 4.95
C ALA A 29 1.42 -2.98 3.54
N ASP A 30 0.21 -2.48 3.48
CA ASP A 30 -0.43 -1.88 2.31
C ASP A 30 -1.60 -1.05 2.85
N VAL A 31 -2.15 -0.18 2.02
CA VAL A 31 -3.34 0.60 2.42
C VAL A 31 -4.46 -0.31 2.92
N ALA A 32 -5.09 0.11 4.03
CA ALA A 32 -6.26 -0.57 4.56
C ALA A 32 -7.35 -0.71 3.48
N GLN A 33 -8.14 -1.78 3.57
CA GLN A 33 -9.21 -2.05 2.59
C GLN A 33 -10.14 -0.84 2.38
N SER A 34 -10.44 -0.10 3.45
CA SER A 34 -11.26 1.11 3.41
C SER A 34 -10.64 2.26 2.61
N GLN A 35 -9.32 2.28 2.44
CA GLN A 35 -8.60 3.33 1.72
C GLN A 35 -8.16 2.90 0.31
N ARG A 36 -8.38 1.66 -0.07
CA ARG A 36 -8.06 1.18 -1.43
C ARG A 36 -8.86 1.90 -2.51
N ASP A 37 -10.11 2.22 -2.22
CA ASP A 37 -10.96 2.98 -3.13
C ASP A 37 -10.46 4.41 -3.30
N GLU A 38 -9.96 5.03 -2.23
CA GLU A 38 -9.35 6.35 -2.29
C GLU A 38 -8.08 6.37 -3.15
N VAL A 39 -7.17 5.41 -2.95
CA VAL A 39 -5.94 5.29 -3.75
C VAL A 39 -6.26 5.04 -5.22
N ARG A 40 -7.23 4.17 -5.50
CA ARG A 40 -7.68 3.92 -6.87
C ARG A 40 -8.25 5.19 -7.50
N HIS A 41 -9.10 5.90 -6.79
CA HIS A 41 -9.66 7.18 -7.24
C HIS A 41 -8.57 8.19 -7.58
N LEU A 42 -7.59 8.38 -6.71
CA LEU A 42 -6.48 9.31 -6.95
C LEU A 42 -5.64 8.92 -8.16
N LEU A 43 -5.38 7.65 -8.36
CA LEU A 43 -4.66 7.13 -9.53
C LEU A 43 -5.43 7.40 -10.83
N GLU A 44 -6.72 7.14 -10.85
CA GLU A 44 -7.60 7.41 -11.99
C GLU A 44 -7.72 8.91 -12.25
N PHE A 45 -7.82 9.71 -11.21
CA PHE A 45 -7.83 11.18 -11.29
C PHE A 45 -6.57 11.71 -11.99
N VAL A 46 -5.39 11.23 -11.63
CA VAL A 46 -4.13 11.59 -12.32
C VAL A 46 -4.16 11.15 -13.78
N ARG A 47 -4.50 9.87 -14.03
CA ARG A 47 -4.50 9.29 -15.38
C ARG A 47 -5.39 10.06 -16.35
N ASP A 48 -6.58 10.41 -15.89
CA ASP A 48 -7.63 10.98 -16.73
C ASP A 48 -7.62 12.52 -16.73
N SER A 49 -6.71 13.14 -15.96
CA SER A 49 -6.56 14.59 -15.95
C SER A 49 -6.01 15.11 -17.27
N HIS A 50 -6.43 16.31 -17.66
CA HIS A 50 -5.84 17.06 -18.78
C HIS A 50 -4.59 17.86 -18.35
N CYS A 51 -4.16 17.70 -17.11
CA CYS A 51 -2.99 18.34 -16.55
C CYS A 51 -1.71 17.58 -16.93
N SER A 52 -0.57 18.22 -16.77
CA SER A 52 0.73 17.58 -16.85
C SER A 52 1.44 17.63 -15.51
N VAL A 53 2.22 16.59 -15.20
CA VAL A 53 3.03 16.50 -13.99
C VAL A 53 4.50 16.67 -14.36
N GLU A 54 5.16 17.65 -13.73
CA GLU A 54 6.58 17.89 -13.91
C GLU A 54 7.40 17.07 -12.91
N ARG A 55 8.36 16.32 -13.44
CA ARG A 55 9.37 15.59 -12.70
C ARG A 55 10.75 15.95 -13.22
N ASN A 56 11.62 16.45 -12.35
CA ASN A 56 12.99 16.80 -12.70
C ASN A 56 13.08 17.70 -13.96
N GLY A 57 12.20 18.68 -14.07
CA GLY A 57 12.16 19.64 -15.18
C GLY A 57 11.46 19.15 -16.45
N THR A 58 10.98 17.91 -16.51
CA THR A 58 10.25 17.35 -17.66
C THR A 58 8.78 17.15 -17.31
N ARG A 59 7.89 17.60 -18.21
CA ARG A 59 6.44 17.44 -18.05
C ARG A 59 5.95 16.17 -18.72
N TYR A 60 5.11 15.46 -18.00
CA TYR A 60 4.50 14.20 -18.42
C TYR A 60 2.98 14.32 -18.42
N ALA A 61 2.33 13.78 -19.44
CA ALA A 61 0.87 13.66 -19.46
C ALA A 61 0.36 12.74 -18.34
N GLY A 62 -0.92 12.86 -18.02
CA GLY A 62 -1.54 12.12 -16.92
C GLY A 62 -1.28 10.60 -16.95
N LYS A 63 -1.32 9.97 -18.13
CA LYS A 63 -1.03 8.53 -18.28
C LYS A 63 0.39 8.14 -17.89
N ASP A 64 1.37 8.97 -18.24
CA ASP A 64 2.77 8.72 -17.93
C ASP A 64 3.04 9.01 -16.45
N ALA A 65 2.42 10.05 -15.90
CA ALA A 65 2.45 10.34 -14.48
C ALA A 65 1.84 9.21 -13.66
N TYR A 66 0.68 8.70 -14.05
CA TYR A 66 0.04 7.52 -13.47
C TYR A 66 1.00 6.32 -13.42
N SER A 67 1.61 5.99 -14.57
CA SER A 67 2.54 4.84 -14.65
C SER A 67 3.73 4.99 -13.72
N HIS A 68 4.25 6.21 -13.57
CA HIS A 68 5.36 6.49 -12.66
C HIS A 68 4.94 6.38 -11.19
N ILE A 69 3.78 6.93 -10.83
CA ILE A 69 3.22 6.86 -9.47
C ILE A 69 2.97 5.39 -9.10
N MET A 70 2.44 4.58 -10.01
CA MET A 70 2.24 3.14 -9.79
C MET A 70 3.55 2.41 -9.49
N LYS A 71 4.63 2.70 -10.22
CA LYS A 71 5.95 2.10 -9.95
C LYS A 71 6.47 2.47 -8.56
N LYS A 72 6.28 3.71 -8.15
CA LYS A 72 6.66 4.15 -6.80
C LYS A 72 5.76 3.53 -5.73
N TYR A 73 4.46 3.41 -5.98
CA TYR A 73 3.54 2.73 -5.08
C TYR A 73 3.95 1.28 -4.85
N ASP A 74 4.27 0.55 -5.91
CA ASP A 74 4.74 -0.83 -5.79
C ASP A 74 6.07 -0.93 -5.02
N TYR A 75 6.97 -0.01 -5.27
CA TYR A 75 8.28 0.04 -4.58
C TYR A 75 8.15 0.33 -3.08
N PHE A 76 7.26 1.25 -2.70
CA PHE A 76 7.08 1.68 -1.31
C PHE A 76 5.92 0.97 -0.59
N ARG A 77 5.29 -0.01 -1.19
CA ARG A 77 4.07 -0.66 -0.69
C ARG A 77 4.16 -1.06 0.78
N ASP A 78 5.29 -1.61 1.21
CA ASP A 78 5.51 -2.04 2.60
C ASP A 78 5.51 -0.90 3.62
N ARG A 79 5.57 0.35 3.16
CA ARG A 79 5.60 1.55 3.99
C ARG A 79 4.34 2.40 3.85
N ILE A 80 3.41 2.00 3.01
CA ILE A 80 2.17 2.71 2.72
C ILE A 80 1.04 2.04 3.48
N GLU A 81 0.50 2.72 4.49
CA GLU A 81 -0.62 2.24 5.30
C GLU A 81 -1.90 3.07 5.07
N THR A 82 -1.74 4.32 4.65
CA THR A 82 -2.84 5.27 4.43
C THR A 82 -2.80 5.88 3.04
N SER A 83 -3.91 6.49 2.62
CA SER A 83 -3.96 7.25 1.36
C SER A 83 -3.01 8.46 1.38
N GLU A 84 -2.79 9.05 2.53
CA GLU A 84 -1.81 10.13 2.73
C GLU A 84 -0.37 9.62 2.57
N ASP A 85 -0.04 8.44 3.09
CA ASP A 85 1.27 7.80 2.87
C ASP A 85 1.50 7.51 1.39
N PHE A 86 0.45 7.06 0.69
CA PHE A 86 0.50 6.86 -0.76
C PHE A 86 0.87 8.16 -1.49
N ILE A 87 0.21 9.26 -1.17
CA ILE A 87 0.53 10.57 -1.77
C ILE A 87 1.96 10.97 -1.45
N GLU A 88 2.36 10.89 -0.18
CA GLU A 88 3.70 11.29 0.27
C GLU A 88 4.81 10.50 -0.39
N LEU A 89 4.71 9.18 -0.42
CA LEU A 89 5.77 8.30 -0.90
C LEU A 89 5.76 8.11 -2.42
N SER A 90 4.57 8.19 -3.06
CA SER A 90 4.43 7.85 -4.48
C SER A 90 4.30 9.05 -5.41
N ALA A 91 3.79 10.20 -4.92
CA ALA A 91 3.40 11.31 -5.77
C ALA A 91 3.95 12.69 -5.35
N THR A 92 4.83 12.76 -4.37
CA THR A 92 5.27 14.04 -3.81
C THR A 92 6.58 14.55 -4.42
N LYS A 93 7.60 13.71 -4.50
CA LYS A 93 8.94 14.12 -4.95
C LYS A 93 9.76 12.99 -5.55
N SER A 94 10.81 13.37 -6.28
CA SER A 94 11.79 12.43 -6.81
C SER A 94 12.60 11.80 -5.68
N THR A 95 12.71 10.48 -5.69
CA THR A 95 13.54 9.74 -4.74
C THR A 95 15.05 9.99 -4.96
N MET A 96 15.43 10.33 -6.19
CA MET A 96 16.84 10.53 -6.56
C MET A 96 17.31 11.97 -6.37
N SER A 97 16.48 12.95 -6.76
CA SER A 97 16.88 14.37 -6.76
C SER A 97 16.28 15.18 -5.61
N ASP A 98 15.34 14.60 -4.87
CA ASP A 98 14.57 15.26 -3.80
C ASP A 98 13.71 16.45 -4.29
N GLN A 99 13.59 16.64 -5.61
CA GLN A 99 12.76 17.70 -6.19
C GLN A 99 11.29 17.35 -6.13
N TYR A 100 10.48 18.32 -5.71
CA TYR A 100 9.03 18.18 -5.67
C TYR A 100 8.43 18.08 -7.07
N TYR A 101 7.48 17.20 -7.23
CA TYR A 101 6.64 17.15 -8.42
C TYR A 101 5.64 18.31 -8.40
N ARG A 102 5.37 18.87 -9.56
CA ARG A 102 4.44 19.98 -9.76
C ARG A 102 3.43 19.61 -10.83
N VAL A 103 2.19 20.02 -10.62
CA VAL A 103 1.11 19.84 -11.58
C VAL A 103 0.81 21.17 -12.29
N PHE A 104 0.61 21.08 -13.58
CA PHE A 104 0.29 22.18 -14.47
C PHE A 104 -1.05 21.88 -15.15
N CYS A 105 -2.07 22.63 -14.81
CA CYS A 105 -3.40 22.56 -15.41
C CYS A 105 -3.72 23.87 -16.11
N ASP A 106 -4.49 23.81 -17.20
CA ASP A 106 -4.86 25.00 -17.94
C ASP A 106 -5.70 25.96 -17.08
N GLY A 107 -5.38 27.23 -17.14
CA GLY A 107 -6.14 28.30 -16.48
C GLY A 107 -5.94 28.43 -14.98
N VAL A 108 -5.04 27.65 -14.38
CA VAL A 108 -4.70 27.74 -12.94
C VAL A 108 -3.18 27.80 -12.75
N PRO A 109 -2.69 28.48 -11.69
CA PRO A 109 -1.27 28.49 -11.38
C PRO A 109 -0.76 27.08 -11.06
N PRO A 110 0.50 26.76 -11.40
CA PRO A 110 1.11 25.50 -11.02
C PRO A 110 1.13 25.33 -9.49
N MET A 111 0.93 24.09 -9.04
CA MET A 111 0.99 23.75 -7.63
C MET A 111 1.77 22.45 -7.41
N ARG A 112 2.09 22.12 -6.17
CA ARG A 112 2.70 20.83 -5.85
C ARG A 112 1.70 19.70 -6.09
N THR A 113 2.14 18.63 -6.69
CA THR A 113 1.29 17.46 -6.95
C THR A 113 0.72 16.89 -5.65
N LYS A 114 1.48 16.91 -4.56
CA LYS A 114 1.01 16.55 -3.23
C LYS A 114 -0.25 17.33 -2.82
N ASP A 115 -0.20 18.63 -2.93
CA ASP A 115 -1.31 19.50 -2.51
C ASP A 115 -2.55 19.27 -3.39
N TRP A 116 -2.35 19.15 -4.69
CA TRP A 116 -3.40 18.83 -5.67
C TRP A 116 -4.12 17.50 -5.34
N LEU A 117 -3.36 16.45 -4.99
CA LEU A 117 -3.93 15.15 -4.63
C LEU A 117 -4.58 15.16 -3.25
N LEU A 118 -4.06 15.93 -2.29
CA LEU A 118 -4.71 16.08 -0.98
C LEU A 118 -6.04 16.82 -1.09
N GLU A 119 -6.12 17.84 -1.96
CA GLU A 119 -7.38 18.51 -2.25
C GLU A 119 -8.40 17.54 -2.84
N GLU A 120 -8.00 16.73 -3.84
CA GLU A 120 -8.87 15.73 -4.45
C GLU A 120 -9.32 14.65 -3.46
N LEU A 121 -8.42 14.18 -2.60
CA LEU A 121 -8.74 13.22 -1.56
C LEU A 121 -9.80 13.77 -0.59
N ASN A 122 -9.67 15.05 -0.21
CA ASN A 122 -10.64 15.71 0.64
C ASN A 122 -12.00 15.85 -0.06
N GLU A 123 -12.02 16.17 -1.35
CA GLU A 123 -13.27 16.22 -2.13
C GLU A 123 -13.94 14.84 -2.23
N PHE A 124 -13.16 13.80 -2.50
CA PHE A 124 -13.66 12.42 -2.58
C PHE A 124 -14.27 11.93 -1.27
N ARG A 125 -13.74 12.37 -0.13
CA ARG A 125 -14.23 12.01 1.21
C ARG A 125 -15.51 12.74 1.64
N LYS A 126 -15.92 13.77 0.93
CA LYS A 126 -17.15 14.49 1.25
C LYS A 126 -18.37 13.61 0.99
N PRO A 127 -19.36 13.61 1.90
CA PRO A 127 -20.60 12.85 1.71
C PRO A 127 -21.46 13.40 0.57
#